data_0fad0aea6604bd2ccf6793411ea6d0c7
#
_entry.id   0fad0aea6604bd2ccf6793411ea6d0c7
#
_cell.length_a   1.000
_cell.length_b   1.000
_cell.length_c   1.000
_cell.angle_alpha   90.00
_cell.angle_beta   90.00
_cell.angle_gamma   90.00
#
_symmetry.space_group_name_H-M   'P 1'
#
loop_
_entity.id
_entity.type
_entity.pdbx_description
1 polymer ?
#
loop_
_entity_poly.entity_id
_entity_poly.type
_entity_poly.pdbx_seq_one_letter_code
_entity_poly.pdbx_strand_id
1 'polypeptide(L)'
;MRDYGKMTPLQAAGCVRERRRDLKESRRLTDTPGAIVATARKLFELRGVRATSIAAIAKEANVTRELIYYHFANRNGLIEAVIDDYVEDLVESVIVWNEARVFGDTPGSLRKCIRTFRYSLYGGVGRPRPMIGVLEELGVRDAFDVRATRETADCLANHIAKEYAAYHRIEIELVHEMFCVVIFGLVGLVKMNPRIEDDVLMKVIEQTLRLDMAPIEKEEG
;
A
#
# COMPACT_ATOMS: atom_id res chain seq x y z
N MET A 1 -22.04 5.02 -20.11
CA MET A 1 -22.45 4.35 -18.86
C MET A 1 -22.30 2.85 -19.09
N ARG A 2 -21.23 2.23 -18.56
CA ARG A 2 -21.03 0.77 -18.72
C ARG A 2 -21.93 0.06 -17.72
N ASP A 3 -22.68 -0.92 -18.19
CA ASP A 3 -23.63 -1.71 -17.41
C ASP A 3 -22.87 -2.64 -16.44
N TYR A 4 -22.79 -2.26 -15.17
CA TYR A 4 -22.14 -3.03 -14.09
C TYR A 4 -23.03 -4.17 -13.56
N GLY A 5 -24.26 -4.30 -14.04
CA GLY A 5 -25.25 -5.28 -13.56
C GLY A 5 -24.97 -6.75 -13.89
N LYS A 6 -23.93 -7.05 -14.72
CA LYS A 6 -23.58 -8.41 -15.15
C LYS A 6 -22.16 -8.86 -14.76
N MET A 7 -21.43 -8.04 -14.00
CA MET A 7 -20.06 -8.37 -13.60
C MET A 7 -20.07 -9.15 -12.28
N THR A 8 -19.25 -10.22 -12.22
CA THR A 8 -18.98 -10.87 -10.94
C THR A 8 -18.24 -9.92 -10.01
N PRO A 9 -18.34 -10.08 -8.67
CA PRO A 9 -17.61 -9.26 -7.71
C PRO A 9 -16.10 -9.18 -7.99
N LEU A 10 -15.51 -10.25 -8.52
CA LEU A 10 -14.09 -10.32 -8.90
C LEU A 10 -13.77 -9.44 -10.13
N GLN A 11 -14.69 -9.39 -11.11
CA GLN A 11 -14.54 -8.57 -12.31
C GLN A 11 -14.77 -7.09 -11.99
N ALA A 12 -15.72 -6.79 -11.11
CA ALA A 12 -15.96 -5.43 -10.62
C ALA A 12 -14.74 -4.90 -9.84
N ALA A 13 -14.14 -5.70 -8.96
CA ALA A 13 -12.94 -5.36 -8.21
C ALA A 13 -11.71 -5.14 -9.11
N GLY A 14 -11.54 -5.97 -10.15
CA GLY A 14 -10.49 -5.76 -11.15
C GLY A 14 -10.66 -4.43 -11.90
N CYS A 15 -11.88 -4.12 -12.29
CA CYS A 15 -12.21 -2.88 -12.99
C CYS A 15 -11.99 -1.62 -12.12
N VAL A 16 -12.31 -1.70 -10.81
CA VAL A 16 -12.07 -0.59 -9.86
C VAL A 16 -10.57 -0.38 -9.65
N ARG A 17 -9.80 -1.45 -9.53
CA ARG A 17 -8.33 -1.41 -9.39
C ARG A 17 -7.66 -0.77 -10.60
N GLU A 18 -8.04 -1.18 -11.81
CA GLU A 18 -7.55 -0.59 -13.06
C GLU A 18 -7.90 0.89 -13.14
N ARG A 19 -9.16 1.26 -12.86
CA ARG A 19 -9.62 2.65 -12.91
C ARG A 19 -8.90 3.55 -11.92
N ARG A 20 -8.65 3.10 -10.67
CA ARG A 20 -7.91 3.89 -9.67
C ARG A 20 -6.45 4.04 -10.06
N ARG A 21 -5.83 2.97 -10.55
CA ARG A 21 -4.47 3.01 -11.08
C ARG A 21 -4.37 3.97 -12.27
N ASP A 22 -5.28 3.88 -13.22
CA ASP A 22 -5.34 4.75 -14.39
C ASP A 22 -5.57 6.22 -13.99
N LEU A 23 -6.43 6.49 -12.99
CA LEU A 23 -6.67 7.83 -12.47
C LEU A 23 -5.43 8.40 -11.75
N LYS A 24 -4.73 7.59 -10.94
CA LYS A 24 -3.48 8.01 -10.27
C LYS A 24 -2.38 8.26 -11.31
N GLU A 25 -2.25 7.39 -12.30
CA GLU A 25 -1.30 7.52 -13.39
C GLU A 25 -1.63 8.72 -14.29
N SER A 26 -2.91 8.94 -14.60
CA SER A 26 -3.37 10.12 -15.34
C SER A 26 -3.11 11.43 -14.57
N ARG A 27 -3.35 11.47 -13.25
CA ARG A 27 -2.98 12.62 -12.41
C ARG A 27 -1.49 12.88 -12.42
N ARG A 28 -0.66 11.84 -12.27
CA ARG A 28 0.81 11.95 -12.33
C ARG A 28 1.29 12.50 -13.68
N LEU A 29 0.59 12.17 -14.78
CA LEU A 29 0.97 12.64 -16.11
C LEU A 29 0.46 14.04 -16.44
N THR A 30 -0.65 14.49 -15.82
CA THR A 30 -1.25 15.81 -16.05
C THR A 30 -0.79 16.87 -15.06
N ASP A 31 -0.26 16.46 -13.91
CA ASP A 31 0.25 17.33 -12.86
C ASP A 31 1.78 17.35 -12.88
N THR A 32 2.35 18.51 -13.16
CA THR A 32 3.81 18.69 -13.28
C THR A 32 4.58 18.19 -12.05
N PRO A 33 4.21 18.52 -10.78
CA PRO A 33 4.86 17.95 -9.61
C PRO A 33 4.81 16.44 -9.56
N GLY A 34 3.66 15.84 -9.83
CA GLY A 34 3.48 14.39 -9.85
C GLY A 34 4.35 13.69 -10.91
N ALA A 35 4.48 14.27 -12.10
CA ALA A 35 5.36 13.76 -13.15
C ALA A 35 6.84 13.82 -12.75
N ILE A 36 7.25 14.90 -12.06
CA ILE A 36 8.62 15.04 -11.53
C ILE A 36 8.89 13.98 -10.45
N VAL A 37 7.97 13.78 -9.50
CA VAL A 37 8.07 12.75 -8.44
C VAL A 37 8.17 11.36 -9.05
N ALA A 38 7.30 11.01 -9.99
CA ALA A 38 7.32 9.71 -10.66
C ALA A 38 8.64 9.47 -11.41
N THR A 39 9.17 10.50 -12.07
CA THR A 39 10.47 10.43 -12.76
C THR A 39 11.63 10.28 -11.77
N ALA A 40 11.63 11.05 -10.69
CA ALA A 40 12.64 10.94 -9.64
C ALA A 40 12.64 9.55 -9.00
N ARG A 41 11.46 9.04 -8.63
CA ARG A 41 11.26 7.69 -8.11
C ARG A 41 11.84 6.63 -9.05
N LYS A 42 11.46 6.66 -10.34
CA LYS A 42 12.00 5.73 -11.35
C LYS A 42 13.53 5.75 -11.41
N LEU A 43 14.13 6.94 -11.42
CA LEU A 43 15.59 7.07 -11.49
C LEU A 43 16.28 6.64 -10.19
N PHE A 44 15.70 6.93 -9.03
CA PHE A 44 16.20 6.46 -7.74
C PHE A 44 16.18 4.92 -7.66
N GLU A 45 15.10 4.30 -8.08
CA GLU A 45 14.94 2.84 -8.09
C GLU A 45 15.91 2.16 -9.08
N LEU A 46 16.24 2.82 -10.21
CA LEU A 46 17.11 2.25 -11.24
C LEU A 46 18.61 2.46 -10.97
N ARG A 47 18.99 3.60 -10.41
CA ARG A 47 20.39 4.04 -10.35
C ARG A 47 20.88 4.34 -8.93
N GLY A 48 19.97 4.37 -7.96
CA GLY A 48 20.22 4.86 -6.60
C GLY A 48 20.05 6.37 -6.49
N VAL A 49 19.83 6.82 -5.26
CA VAL A 49 19.58 8.23 -4.96
C VAL A 49 20.85 9.06 -5.18
N ARG A 50 22.01 8.55 -4.70
CA ARG A 50 23.30 9.28 -4.79
C ARG A 50 23.75 9.49 -6.24
N ALA A 51 23.49 8.52 -7.12
CA ALA A 51 23.86 8.59 -8.53
C ALA A 51 22.87 9.41 -9.38
N THR A 52 21.75 9.85 -8.82
CA THR A 52 20.71 10.60 -9.55
C THR A 52 20.78 12.09 -9.21
N SER A 53 21.12 12.93 -10.18
CA SER A 53 21.15 14.38 -10.03
C SER A 53 19.82 15.04 -10.41
N ILE A 54 19.56 16.25 -9.88
CA ILE A 54 18.41 17.07 -10.30
C ILE A 54 18.43 17.35 -11.81
N ALA A 55 19.62 17.52 -12.40
CA ALA A 55 19.76 17.71 -13.85
C ALA A 55 19.30 16.48 -14.65
N ALA A 56 19.60 15.26 -14.15
CA ALA A 56 19.15 14.03 -14.78
C ALA A 56 17.62 13.87 -14.68
N ILE A 57 17.04 14.24 -13.53
CA ILE A 57 15.57 14.20 -13.33
C ILE A 57 14.90 15.23 -14.25
N ALA A 58 15.41 16.47 -14.29
CA ALA A 58 14.87 17.52 -15.14
C ALA A 58 14.87 17.10 -16.63
N LYS A 59 15.98 16.52 -17.10
CA LYS A 59 16.10 16.02 -18.47
C LYS A 59 15.09 14.91 -18.77
N GLU A 60 14.96 13.91 -17.89
CA GLU A 60 14.06 12.76 -18.08
C GLU A 60 12.59 13.17 -17.97
N ALA A 61 12.25 14.12 -17.09
CA ALA A 61 10.90 14.66 -16.92
C ALA A 61 10.55 15.73 -17.96
N ASN A 62 11.48 16.11 -18.82
CA ASN A 62 11.33 17.19 -19.81
C ASN A 62 10.88 18.53 -19.20
N VAL A 63 11.53 18.90 -18.09
CA VAL A 63 11.30 20.17 -17.38
C VAL A 63 12.62 20.88 -17.11
N THR A 64 12.56 22.15 -16.66
CA THR A 64 13.76 22.86 -16.21
C THR A 64 14.11 22.53 -14.76
N ARG A 65 15.37 22.71 -14.36
CA ARG A 65 15.79 22.54 -12.95
C ARG A 65 15.11 23.55 -12.04
N GLU A 66 14.93 24.77 -12.54
CA GLU A 66 14.25 25.86 -11.85
C GLU A 66 12.81 25.48 -11.49
N LEU A 67 12.11 24.79 -12.39
CA LEU A 67 10.75 24.31 -12.15
C LEU A 67 10.72 23.22 -11.05
N ILE A 68 11.72 22.34 -11.00
CA ILE A 68 11.85 21.36 -9.91
C ILE A 68 12.04 22.10 -8.58
N TYR A 69 12.95 23.07 -8.51
CA TYR A 69 13.19 23.84 -7.27
C TYR A 69 12.00 24.72 -6.88
N TYR A 70 11.22 25.18 -7.85
CA TYR A 70 9.98 25.91 -7.57
C TYR A 70 8.97 25.05 -6.81
N HIS A 71 8.82 23.77 -7.19
CA HIS A 71 7.85 22.86 -6.55
C HIS A 71 8.38 22.24 -5.26
N PHE A 72 9.67 21.93 -5.18
CA PHE A 72 10.21 21.09 -4.09
C PHE A 72 11.25 21.82 -3.22
N ALA A 73 11.43 23.12 -3.43
CA ALA A 73 12.39 24.00 -2.75
C ALA A 73 13.86 23.55 -2.88
N ASN A 74 14.15 22.29 -2.66
CA ASN A 74 15.48 21.68 -2.75
C ASN A 74 15.42 20.18 -3.05
N ARG A 75 16.60 19.54 -3.16
CA ARG A 75 16.70 18.12 -3.43
C ARG A 75 16.04 17.25 -2.36
N ASN A 76 16.17 17.64 -1.08
CA ASN A 76 15.57 16.87 0.02
C ASN A 76 14.06 16.94 -0.02
N GLY A 77 13.45 18.09 -0.37
CA GLY A 77 12.01 18.19 -0.57
C GLY A 77 11.48 17.28 -1.68
N LEU A 78 12.26 17.08 -2.76
CA LEU A 78 11.89 16.10 -3.79
C LEU A 78 12.04 14.65 -3.28
N ILE A 79 13.05 14.34 -2.48
CA ILE A 79 13.22 13.02 -1.86
C ILE A 79 12.05 12.73 -0.92
N GLU A 80 11.66 13.68 -0.07
CA GLU A 80 10.49 13.55 0.81
C GLU A 80 9.21 13.28 0.00
N ALA A 81 8.99 14.01 -1.10
CA ALA A 81 7.84 13.78 -1.97
C ALA A 81 7.85 12.36 -2.61
N VAL A 82 9.02 11.80 -2.90
CA VAL A 82 9.13 10.39 -3.35
C VAL A 82 8.80 9.41 -2.22
N ILE A 83 9.22 9.71 -0.99
CA ILE A 83 8.88 8.90 0.19
C ILE A 83 7.37 8.96 0.45
N ASP A 84 6.75 10.14 0.33
CA ASP A 84 5.30 10.31 0.43
C ASP A 84 4.56 9.45 -0.61
N ASP A 85 5.02 9.46 -1.85
CA ASP A 85 4.45 8.64 -2.94
C ASP A 85 4.56 7.12 -2.65
N TYR A 86 5.63 6.67 -1.97
CA TYR A 86 5.73 5.27 -1.51
C TYR A 86 4.71 4.94 -0.42
N VAL A 87 4.49 5.83 0.54
CA VAL A 87 3.48 5.63 1.60
C VAL A 87 2.08 5.61 1.00
N GLU A 88 1.77 6.54 0.10
CA GLU A 88 0.48 6.58 -0.61
C GLU A 88 0.23 5.27 -1.37
N ASP A 89 1.24 4.69 -2.04
CA ASP A 89 1.09 3.41 -2.74
C ASP A 89 0.74 2.25 -1.80
N LEU A 90 1.29 2.25 -0.57
CA LEU A 90 0.97 1.24 0.43
C LEU A 90 -0.48 1.38 0.92
N VAL A 91 -0.89 2.59 1.29
CA VAL A 91 -2.27 2.87 1.74
C VAL A 91 -3.26 2.56 0.62
N GLU A 92 -2.98 2.98 -0.62
CA GLU A 92 -3.81 2.68 -1.78
C GLU A 92 -3.96 1.17 -2.00
N SER A 93 -2.90 0.39 -1.77
CA SER A 93 -2.97 -1.08 -1.88
C SER A 93 -3.96 -1.69 -0.89
N VAL A 94 -4.10 -1.11 0.31
CA VAL A 94 -5.08 -1.52 1.33
C VAL A 94 -6.50 -1.14 0.91
N ILE A 95 -6.69 0.07 0.38
CA ILE A 95 -7.99 0.53 -0.11
C ILE A 95 -8.48 -0.38 -1.25
N VAL A 96 -7.62 -0.65 -2.22
CA VAL A 96 -7.92 -1.54 -3.36
C VAL A 96 -8.25 -2.95 -2.89
N TRP A 97 -7.50 -3.47 -1.90
CA TRP A 97 -7.83 -4.76 -1.29
C TRP A 97 -9.21 -4.71 -0.62
N ASN A 98 -9.50 -3.68 0.16
CA ASN A 98 -10.78 -3.52 0.84
C ASN A 98 -11.96 -3.52 -0.13
N GLU A 99 -11.88 -2.75 -1.21
CA GLU A 99 -12.91 -2.70 -2.25
C GLU A 99 -13.11 -4.04 -2.99
N ALA A 100 -12.07 -4.88 -3.01
CA ALA A 100 -12.10 -6.21 -3.63
C ALA A 100 -12.54 -7.32 -2.68
N ARG A 101 -12.87 -7.01 -1.43
CA ARG A 101 -13.32 -8.02 -0.45
C ARG A 101 -14.68 -8.62 -0.85
N VAL A 102 -14.86 -9.87 -0.49
CA VAL A 102 -16.14 -10.54 -0.56
C VAL A 102 -16.73 -10.57 0.85
N PHE A 103 -17.86 -9.92 1.04
CA PHE A 103 -18.55 -9.96 2.32
C PHE A 103 -18.91 -11.41 2.70
N GLY A 104 -18.69 -11.76 3.96
CA GLY A 104 -18.92 -13.12 4.46
C GLY A 104 -17.78 -14.11 4.21
N ASP A 105 -16.75 -13.74 3.40
CA ASP A 105 -15.54 -14.55 3.19
C ASP A 105 -14.35 -13.91 3.91
N THR A 106 -14.34 -13.95 5.25
CA THR A 106 -13.23 -13.44 6.06
C THR A 106 -11.92 -14.17 5.76
N PRO A 107 -11.86 -15.52 5.68
CA PRO A 107 -10.62 -16.23 5.36
C PRO A 107 -10.05 -15.86 3.98
N GLY A 108 -10.88 -15.84 2.94
CA GLY A 108 -10.42 -15.48 1.59
C GLY A 108 -9.98 -14.03 1.48
N SER A 109 -10.68 -13.12 2.17
CA SER A 109 -10.30 -11.70 2.25
C SER A 109 -8.97 -11.51 2.95
N LEU A 110 -8.74 -12.21 4.08
CA LEU A 110 -7.48 -12.17 4.81
C LEU A 110 -6.31 -12.76 4.00
N ARG A 111 -6.52 -13.86 3.30
CA ARG A 111 -5.51 -14.43 2.39
C ARG A 111 -5.10 -13.45 1.29
N LYS A 112 -6.06 -12.74 0.70
CA LYS A 112 -5.78 -11.67 -0.28
C LYS A 112 -5.02 -10.50 0.36
N CYS A 113 -5.36 -10.12 1.60
CA CYS A 113 -4.65 -9.09 2.36
C CYS A 113 -3.16 -9.42 2.49
N ILE A 114 -2.84 -10.63 2.95
CA ILE A 114 -1.45 -11.08 3.12
C ILE A 114 -0.69 -11.08 1.78
N ARG A 115 -1.31 -11.54 0.71
CA ARG A 115 -0.68 -11.48 -0.62
C ARG A 115 -0.39 -10.05 -1.06
N THR A 116 -1.33 -9.13 -0.84
CA THR A 116 -1.14 -7.70 -1.13
C THR A 116 0.00 -7.11 -0.30
N PHE A 117 0.03 -7.41 1.00
CA PHE A 117 1.09 -7.00 1.92
C PHE A 117 2.47 -7.53 1.47
N ARG A 118 2.59 -8.82 1.17
CA ARG A 118 3.85 -9.39 0.65
C ARG A 118 4.28 -8.74 -0.65
N TYR A 119 3.35 -8.57 -1.58
CA TYR A 119 3.65 -7.92 -2.86
C TYR A 119 4.13 -6.49 -2.69
N SER A 120 3.62 -5.77 -1.70
CA SER A 120 4.04 -4.40 -1.38
C SER A 120 5.48 -4.32 -0.88
N LEU A 121 6.00 -5.39 -0.27
CA LEU A 121 7.38 -5.44 0.27
C LEU A 121 8.37 -6.15 -0.68
N TYR A 122 7.96 -7.26 -1.31
CA TYR A 122 8.88 -8.17 -2.02
C TYR A 122 8.55 -8.36 -3.51
N GLY A 123 7.46 -7.82 -4.01
CA GLY A 123 7.02 -8.07 -5.39
C GLY A 123 6.67 -9.55 -5.65
N GLY A 124 6.41 -9.89 -6.92
CA GLY A 124 5.91 -11.22 -7.30
C GLY A 124 6.94 -12.35 -7.26
N VAL A 125 8.22 -12.07 -7.11
CA VAL A 125 9.34 -13.05 -7.16
C VAL A 125 10.10 -13.18 -5.83
N GLY A 126 9.56 -12.67 -4.73
CA GLY A 126 10.19 -12.75 -3.41
C GLY A 126 11.49 -11.94 -3.26
N ARG A 127 11.77 -11.02 -4.18
CA ARG A 127 12.86 -10.05 -4.05
C ARG A 127 12.33 -8.75 -3.44
N PRO A 128 13.10 -8.07 -2.56
CA PRO A 128 12.73 -6.75 -2.08
C PRO A 128 12.39 -5.82 -3.25
N ARG A 129 11.33 -5.03 -3.12
CA ARG A 129 11.01 -4.01 -4.12
C ARG A 129 12.13 -2.97 -4.18
N PRO A 130 12.38 -2.36 -5.35
CA PRO A 130 13.42 -1.33 -5.51
C PRO A 130 13.30 -0.18 -4.51
N MET A 131 12.09 0.19 -4.12
CA MET A 131 11.81 1.14 -3.04
C MET A 131 12.61 0.85 -1.77
N ILE A 132 12.75 -0.41 -1.38
CA ILE A 132 13.47 -0.81 -0.16
C ILE A 132 14.92 -0.37 -0.23
N GLY A 133 15.59 -0.60 -1.36
CA GLY A 133 16.97 -0.15 -1.58
C GLY A 133 17.11 1.37 -1.52
N VAL A 134 16.13 2.11 -2.04
CA VAL A 134 16.11 3.59 -1.95
C VAL A 134 16.03 4.05 -0.50
N LEU A 135 15.14 3.46 0.31
CA LEU A 135 14.96 3.81 1.73
C LEU A 135 16.19 3.44 2.57
N GLU A 136 16.84 2.31 2.26
CA GLU A 136 18.08 1.89 2.91
C GLU A 136 19.26 2.80 2.55
N GLU A 137 19.42 3.18 1.27
CA GLU A 137 20.45 4.13 0.83
C GLU A 137 20.31 5.49 1.51
N LEU A 138 19.08 5.93 1.76
CA LEU A 138 18.77 7.17 2.46
C LEU A 138 18.92 7.05 3.99
N GLY A 139 18.96 5.84 4.55
CA GLY A 139 18.98 5.61 5.99
C GLY A 139 17.67 5.97 6.71
N VAL A 140 16.55 5.98 5.98
CA VAL A 140 15.22 6.37 6.49
C VAL A 140 14.24 5.20 6.60
N ARG A 141 14.72 3.97 6.45
CA ARG A 141 13.88 2.78 6.41
C ARG A 141 13.00 2.63 7.66
N ASP A 142 13.55 2.81 8.85
CA ASP A 142 12.78 2.62 10.09
C ASP A 142 11.73 3.73 10.26
N ALA A 143 12.08 4.98 9.94
CA ALA A 143 11.13 6.09 9.98
C ALA A 143 9.99 5.89 8.97
N PHE A 144 10.30 5.37 7.78
CA PHE A 144 9.32 4.99 6.78
C PHE A 144 8.38 3.87 7.28
N ASP A 145 8.93 2.80 7.87
CA ASP A 145 8.14 1.68 8.39
C ASP A 145 7.17 2.16 9.49
N VAL A 146 7.61 3.07 10.39
CA VAL A 146 6.74 3.69 11.41
C VAL A 146 5.61 4.49 10.77
N ARG A 147 5.95 5.36 9.82
CA ARG A 147 4.96 6.21 9.14
C ARG A 147 3.96 5.38 8.34
N ALA A 148 4.45 4.47 7.50
CA ALA A 148 3.62 3.59 6.69
C ALA A 148 2.68 2.73 7.53
N THR A 149 3.17 2.21 8.67
CA THR A 149 2.35 1.46 9.63
C THR A 149 1.22 2.32 10.18
N ARG A 150 1.52 3.54 10.64
CA ARG A 150 0.51 4.44 11.19
C ARG A 150 -0.57 4.79 10.16
N GLU A 151 -0.18 5.23 8.98
CA GLU A 151 -1.13 5.63 7.93
C GLU A 151 -1.97 4.44 7.42
N THR A 152 -1.38 3.25 7.35
CA THR A 152 -2.11 2.02 7.03
C THR A 152 -3.08 1.64 8.16
N ALA A 153 -2.67 1.74 9.43
CA ALA A 153 -3.54 1.46 10.57
C ALA A 153 -4.70 2.46 10.67
N ASP A 154 -4.46 3.74 10.40
CA ASP A 154 -5.52 4.76 10.29
C ASP A 154 -6.53 4.39 9.21
N CYS A 155 -6.09 3.97 8.04
CA CYS A 155 -6.95 3.52 6.95
C CYS A 155 -7.79 2.30 7.37
N LEU A 156 -7.15 1.29 7.97
CA LEU A 156 -7.84 0.08 8.44
C LEU A 156 -8.87 0.38 9.53
N ALA A 157 -8.52 1.19 10.54
CA ALA A 157 -9.41 1.52 11.64
C ALA A 157 -10.61 2.37 11.19
N ASN A 158 -10.38 3.32 10.30
CA ASN A 158 -11.43 4.25 9.87
C ASN A 158 -12.39 3.67 8.83
N HIS A 159 -11.96 2.71 8.03
CA HIS A 159 -12.78 2.15 6.95
C HIS A 159 -13.13 0.68 7.21
N ILE A 160 -12.15 -0.18 7.42
CA ILE A 160 -12.35 -1.63 7.43
C ILE A 160 -12.97 -2.11 8.73
N ALA A 161 -12.50 -1.61 9.88
CA ALA A 161 -13.05 -2.00 11.17
C ALA A 161 -14.53 -1.59 11.29
N LYS A 162 -14.92 -0.44 10.75
CA LYS A 162 -16.32 0.03 10.75
C LYS A 162 -17.22 -0.87 9.89
N GLU A 163 -16.74 -1.28 8.72
CA GLU A 163 -17.48 -2.20 7.86
C GLU A 163 -17.57 -3.61 8.48
N TYR A 164 -16.49 -4.08 9.11
CA TYR A 164 -16.47 -5.35 9.82
C TYR A 164 -17.45 -5.35 10.99
N ALA A 165 -17.50 -4.26 11.75
CA ALA A 165 -18.40 -4.09 12.90
C ALA A 165 -19.89 -4.13 12.53
N ALA A 166 -20.26 -3.92 11.27
CA ALA A 166 -21.64 -4.04 10.81
C ALA A 166 -22.13 -5.50 10.74
N TYR A 167 -21.22 -6.47 10.68
CA TYR A 167 -21.55 -7.90 10.50
C TYR A 167 -20.95 -8.80 11.58
N HIS A 168 -19.92 -8.33 12.28
CA HIS A 168 -19.18 -9.09 13.29
C HIS A 168 -18.97 -8.25 14.54
N ARG A 169 -18.91 -8.92 15.70
CA ARG A 169 -18.50 -8.27 16.94
C ARG A 169 -17.00 -8.00 16.92
N ILE A 170 -16.60 -6.77 17.20
CA ILE A 170 -15.19 -6.44 17.46
C ILE A 170 -14.91 -6.76 18.93
N GLU A 171 -14.02 -7.72 19.19
CA GLU A 171 -13.68 -8.20 20.53
C GLU A 171 -12.38 -7.62 21.06
N ILE A 172 -11.73 -6.73 20.30
CA ILE A 172 -10.51 -6.05 20.71
C ILE A 172 -10.81 -4.60 21.11
N GLU A 173 -10.10 -4.13 22.12
CA GLU A 173 -10.00 -2.72 22.46
C GLU A 173 -8.80 -2.11 21.71
N LEU A 174 -8.71 -0.78 21.67
CA LEU A 174 -7.58 -0.06 21.05
C LEU A 174 -7.32 -0.52 19.61
N VAL A 175 -8.37 -0.51 18.79
CA VAL A 175 -8.38 -1.08 17.43
C VAL A 175 -7.23 -0.55 16.56
N HIS A 176 -6.96 0.76 16.62
CA HIS A 176 -5.87 1.38 15.87
C HIS A 176 -4.49 0.86 16.30
N GLU A 177 -4.23 0.82 17.61
CA GLU A 177 -2.98 0.33 18.19
C GLU A 177 -2.76 -1.15 17.89
N MET A 178 -3.83 -1.95 17.93
CA MET A 178 -3.77 -3.35 17.55
C MET A 178 -3.43 -3.54 16.07
N PHE A 179 -3.95 -2.71 15.18
CA PHE A 179 -3.49 -2.71 13.78
C PHE A 179 -2.03 -2.31 13.65
N CYS A 180 -1.56 -1.30 14.40
CA CYS A 180 -0.13 -0.95 14.41
C CYS A 180 0.73 -2.14 14.83
N VAL A 181 0.38 -2.82 15.93
CA VAL A 181 1.11 -4.01 16.42
C VAL A 181 1.14 -5.12 15.38
N VAL A 182 -0.01 -5.42 14.76
CA VAL A 182 -0.11 -6.46 13.73
C VAL A 182 0.74 -6.11 12.51
N ILE A 183 0.63 -4.89 11.97
CA ILE A 183 1.38 -4.49 10.76
C ILE A 183 2.88 -4.54 11.04
N PHE A 184 3.33 -3.94 12.15
CA PHE A 184 4.75 -3.97 12.55
C PHE A 184 5.25 -5.40 12.77
N GLY A 185 4.45 -6.23 13.45
CA GLY A 185 4.76 -7.65 13.67
C GLY A 185 4.90 -8.43 12.36
N LEU A 186 3.98 -8.23 11.41
CA LEU A 186 4.04 -8.88 10.09
C LEU A 186 5.27 -8.44 9.30
N VAL A 187 5.60 -7.14 9.29
CA VAL A 187 6.83 -6.64 8.66
C VAL A 187 8.06 -7.31 9.27
N GLY A 188 8.11 -7.39 10.61
CA GLY A 188 9.19 -8.06 11.34
C GLY A 188 9.31 -9.54 11.01
N LEU A 189 8.19 -10.28 11.03
CA LEU A 189 8.16 -11.71 10.72
C LEU A 189 8.66 -12.00 9.29
N VAL A 190 8.22 -11.21 8.32
CA VAL A 190 8.63 -11.39 6.92
C VAL A 190 10.08 -10.94 6.70
N LYS A 191 10.58 -9.92 7.42
CA LYS A 191 12.01 -9.57 7.40
C LYS A 191 12.89 -10.68 7.98
N MET A 192 12.47 -11.32 9.10
CA MET A 192 13.21 -12.42 9.70
C MET A 192 13.17 -13.70 8.86
N ASN A 193 12.02 -13.99 8.27
CA ASN A 193 11.82 -15.15 7.42
C ASN A 193 11.00 -14.79 6.17
N PRO A 194 11.63 -14.38 5.05
CA PRO A 194 10.91 -14.06 3.81
C PRO A 194 10.08 -15.21 3.23
N ARG A 195 10.35 -16.46 3.63
CA ARG A 195 9.64 -17.66 3.20
C ARG A 195 8.56 -18.13 4.19
N ILE A 196 8.28 -17.36 5.23
CA ILE A 196 7.20 -17.67 6.18
C ILE A 196 5.89 -17.90 5.39
N GLU A 197 5.15 -18.95 5.71
CA GLU A 197 3.92 -19.29 4.98
C GLU A 197 2.79 -18.29 5.25
N ASP A 198 1.95 -18.06 4.24
CA ASP A 198 0.81 -17.14 4.35
C ASP A 198 -0.16 -17.57 5.44
N ASP A 199 -0.36 -18.88 5.61
CA ASP A 199 -1.26 -19.43 6.64
C ASP A 199 -0.77 -19.14 8.06
N VAL A 200 0.54 -19.10 8.29
CA VAL A 200 1.12 -18.66 9.58
C VAL A 200 0.80 -17.20 9.85
N LEU A 201 1.00 -16.32 8.85
CA LEU A 201 0.67 -14.90 8.98
C LEU A 201 -0.83 -14.68 9.19
N MET A 202 -1.68 -15.43 8.47
CA MET A 202 -3.13 -15.42 8.68
C MET A 202 -3.50 -15.77 10.11
N LYS A 203 -2.89 -16.83 10.67
CA LYS A 203 -3.16 -17.28 12.03
C LYS A 203 -2.72 -16.25 13.08
N VAL A 204 -1.59 -15.58 12.84
CA VAL A 204 -1.15 -14.47 13.70
C VAL A 204 -2.18 -13.34 13.72
N ILE A 205 -2.67 -12.92 12.55
CA ILE A 205 -3.69 -11.85 12.44
C ILE A 205 -4.99 -12.29 13.13
N GLU A 206 -5.50 -13.48 12.81
CA GLU A 206 -6.74 -14.06 13.37
C GLU A 206 -6.70 -14.04 14.89
N GLN A 207 -5.63 -14.57 15.49
CA GLN A 207 -5.48 -14.66 16.94
C GLN A 207 -5.29 -13.29 17.61
N THR A 208 -4.49 -12.41 16.98
CA THR A 208 -4.19 -11.09 17.57
C THR A 208 -5.40 -10.16 17.50
N LEU A 209 -6.14 -10.18 16.41
CA LEU A 209 -7.33 -9.35 16.22
C LEU A 209 -8.62 -10.05 16.62
N ARG A 210 -8.56 -11.30 17.11
CA ARG A 210 -9.71 -12.13 17.49
C ARG A 210 -10.79 -12.14 16.40
N LEU A 211 -10.37 -12.36 15.15
CA LEU A 211 -11.28 -12.31 14.02
C LEU A 211 -12.20 -13.53 14.04
N ASP A 212 -13.49 -13.28 13.81
CA ASP A 212 -14.42 -14.33 13.51
C ASP A 212 -14.21 -14.83 12.06
N MET A 213 -13.79 -16.08 11.95
CA MET A 213 -13.51 -16.75 10.68
C MET A 213 -14.68 -17.58 10.18
N ALA A 214 -15.80 -17.63 10.92
CA ALA A 214 -16.99 -18.33 10.49
C ALA A 214 -17.60 -17.64 9.25
N PRO A 215 -18.08 -18.40 8.27
CA PRO A 215 -18.84 -17.84 7.17
C PRO A 215 -20.15 -17.24 7.70
N ILE A 216 -20.49 -16.05 7.22
CA ILE A 216 -21.80 -15.45 7.52
C ILE A 216 -22.84 -16.29 6.78
N GLU A 217 -23.69 -17.00 7.53
CA GLU A 217 -24.87 -17.64 6.95
C GLU A 217 -25.76 -16.53 6.38
N LYS A 218 -26.03 -16.59 5.08
CA LYS A 218 -27.06 -15.74 4.48
C LYS A 218 -28.39 -16.23 5.06
N GLU A 219 -29.03 -15.40 5.87
CA GLU A 219 -30.45 -15.60 6.12
C GLU A 219 -31.14 -15.54 4.75
N GLU A 220 -31.56 -16.71 4.27
CA GLU A 220 -32.47 -16.79 3.14
C GLU A 220 -33.83 -16.20 3.59
N GLY A 221 -34.05 -14.95 3.22
CA GLY A 221 -35.32 -14.25 3.39
C GLY A 221 -36.13 -14.23 2.09
#